data_2da78bda187fcddde43403c2af8517f9
#
_entry.id   2da78bda187fcddde43403c2af8517f9
#
_cell.length_a   1.000
_cell.length_b   1.000
_cell.length_c   1.000
_cell.angle_alpha   90.00
_cell.angle_beta   90.00
_cell.angle_gamma   90.00
#
_symmetry.space_group_name_H-M   'P 1'
#
loop_
_entity.id
_entity.type
_entity.pdbx_description
1 polymer ?
#
loop_
_entity_poly.entity_id
_entity_poly.type
_entity_poly.pdbx_seq_one_letter_code
_entity_poly.pdbx_strand_id
1 'polypeptide(L)' 'LANSHCIGDEEWRLALEERRRQLAWDYAALQKKLPLEEEKSPSAGRLFRLSERLLRAELDFVEGELERMEGKG' A
#
# COMPACT_ATOMS: atom_id res chain seq x y z
N LEU A 1 -10.61 25.27 17.75
CA LEU A 1 -9.88 24.92 17.53
C LEU A 1 -9.40 24.25 16.38
N ALA A 2 -8.43 24.65 15.98
CA ALA A 2 -7.84 24.19 14.82
C ALA A 2 -7.60 22.72 14.83
N ASN A 3 -7.31 22.22 15.95
CA ASN A 3 -7.04 20.81 15.94
C ASN A 3 -8.25 19.96 16.00
N SER A 4 -9.39 20.53 16.00
CA SER A 4 -10.58 19.74 16.06
C SER A 4 -10.75 18.90 14.80
N HIS A 5 -10.15 19.29 13.70
CA HIS A 5 -10.25 18.52 12.48
C HIS A 5 -9.00 17.75 12.19
N CYS A 6 -8.06 17.75 13.10
CA CYS A 6 -6.87 16.96 12.92
C CYS A 6 -7.10 15.56 13.45
N ILE A 7 -6.65 14.60 12.68
CA ILE A 7 -6.68 13.23 13.13
C ILE A 7 -5.57 13.05 14.15
N GLY A 8 -5.88 12.47 15.29
CA GLY A 8 -4.87 12.21 16.29
C GLY A 8 -3.83 11.22 15.77
N ASP A 9 -2.66 11.26 16.38
CA ASP A 9 -1.59 10.37 15.96
C ASP A 9 -2.00 8.92 16.03
N GLU A 10 -2.75 8.57 17.06
CA GLU A 10 -3.20 7.20 17.22
C GLU A 10 -4.14 6.79 16.10
N GLU A 11 -5.09 7.65 15.78
CA GLU A 11 -6.03 7.37 14.69
C GLU A 11 -5.32 7.29 13.36
N TRP A 12 -4.37 8.18 13.15
CA TRP A 12 -3.60 8.18 11.92
C TRP A 12 -2.80 6.89 11.78
N ARG A 13 -2.18 6.46 12.86
CA ARG A 13 -1.42 5.22 12.85
C ARG A 13 -2.30 4.01 12.55
N LEU A 14 -3.48 3.97 13.16
CA LEU A 14 -4.40 2.87 12.90
C LEU A 14 -4.85 2.84 11.46
N ALA A 15 -5.11 4.01 10.89
CA ALA A 15 -5.49 4.10 9.49
C ALA A 15 -4.37 3.60 8.59
N LEU A 16 -3.13 3.97 8.91
CA LEU A 16 -1.99 3.52 8.13
C LEU A 16 -1.79 2.02 8.24
N GLU A 17 -1.98 1.47 9.43
CA GLU A 17 -1.83 0.03 9.62
C GLU A 17 -2.89 -0.73 8.83
N GLU A 18 -4.10 -0.21 8.83
CA GLU A 18 -5.17 -0.83 8.07
C GLU A 18 -4.86 -0.75 6.58
N ARG A 19 -4.38 0.41 6.13
CA ARG A 19 -4.01 0.58 4.74
C ARG A 19 -2.88 -0.37 4.35
N ARG A 20 -1.90 -0.53 5.23
CA ARG A 20 -0.79 -1.42 4.96
C ARG A 20 -1.27 -2.85 4.76
N ARG A 21 -2.18 -3.29 5.62
CA ARG A 21 -2.72 -4.64 5.49
C ARG A 21 -3.43 -4.83 4.17
N GLN A 22 -4.23 -3.84 3.79
CA GLN A 22 -4.97 -3.90 2.54
C GLN A 22 -4.03 -3.94 1.35
N LEU A 23 -3.02 -3.08 1.38
CA LEU A 23 -2.06 -3.03 0.28
C LEU A 23 -1.25 -4.32 0.18
N ALA A 24 -0.85 -4.86 1.31
CA ALA A 24 -0.10 -6.10 1.31
C ALA A 24 -0.94 -7.24 0.75
N TRP A 25 -2.21 -7.27 1.10
CA TRP A 25 -3.13 -8.27 0.57
C TRP A 25 -3.27 -8.14 -0.94
N ASP A 26 -3.50 -6.91 -1.40
CA ASP A 26 -3.65 -6.66 -2.83
C ASP A 26 -2.38 -7.01 -3.59
N TYR A 27 -1.24 -6.68 -3.02
CA TYR A 27 0.04 -6.96 -3.65
C TYR A 27 0.25 -8.46 -3.78
N ALA A 28 -0.03 -9.21 -2.74
CA ALA A 28 0.13 -10.65 -2.78
C ALA A 28 -0.81 -11.29 -3.79
N ALA A 29 -2.04 -10.81 -3.85
CA ALA A 29 -3.00 -11.32 -4.82
C ALA A 29 -2.54 -11.04 -6.24
N LEU A 30 -2.00 -9.85 -6.45
CA LEU A 30 -1.51 -9.46 -7.76
C LEU A 30 -0.33 -10.31 -8.19
N GLN A 31 0.56 -10.61 -7.26
CA GLN A 31 1.73 -11.42 -7.57
C GLN A 31 1.34 -12.82 -8.03
N LYS A 32 0.28 -13.34 -7.48
CA LYS A 32 -0.19 -14.65 -7.89
C LYS A 32 -0.79 -14.63 -9.29
N LYS A 33 -1.44 -13.55 -9.65
CA LYS A 33 -2.11 -13.45 -10.93
C LYS A 33 -1.18 -13.06 -12.06
N LEU A 34 -0.11 -12.36 -11.74
CA LEU A 34 0.76 -11.80 -12.77
C LEU A 34 1.24 -12.79 -13.81
N PRO A 35 1.80 -13.95 -13.41
CA PRO A 35 2.28 -14.88 -14.43
C PRO A 35 1.19 -15.38 -15.35
N LEU A 36 0.00 -15.59 -14.80
CA LEU A 36 -1.12 -16.07 -15.60
C LEU A 36 -1.57 -15.03 -16.62
N GLU A 37 -1.59 -13.78 -16.19
CA GLU A 37 -2.02 -12.71 -17.08
C GLU A 37 -0.99 -12.43 -18.17
N GLU A 38 0.28 -12.57 -17.84
CA GLU A 38 1.31 -12.39 -18.85
C GLU A 38 1.25 -13.44 -19.92
N GLU A 39 0.86 -14.66 -19.56
CA GLU A 39 0.70 -15.71 -20.54
C GLU A 39 -0.45 -15.44 -21.48
N LYS A 40 -1.50 -14.83 -20.94
CA LYS A 40 -2.67 -14.55 -21.76
C LYS A 40 -2.42 -13.43 -22.76
N SER A 41 -1.74 -12.37 -22.32
CA SER A 41 -1.57 -11.20 -23.14
C SER A 41 -0.43 -10.35 -22.62
N PRO A 42 0.52 -9.95 -23.49
CA PRO A 42 1.58 -9.04 -23.08
C PRO A 42 1.05 -7.71 -22.55
N SER A 43 -0.03 -7.22 -23.15
CA SER A 43 -0.62 -5.96 -22.69
C SER A 43 -1.16 -6.09 -21.28
N ALA A 44 -1.85 -7.18 -21.01
CA ALA A 44 -2.37 -7.41 -19.66
C ALA A 44 -1.23 -7.52 -18.66
N GLY A 45 -0.16 -8.18 -19.05
CA GLY A 45 1.00 -8.29 -18.19
C GLY A 45 1.59 -6.94 -17.84
N ARG A 46 1.66 -6.04 -18.81
CA ARG A 46 2.19 -4.71 -18.57
C ARG A 46 1.32 -3.93 -17.59
N LEU A 47 0.01 -4.03 -17.75
CA LEU A 47 -0.90 -3.35 -16.84
C LEU A 47 -0.75 -3.88 -15.43
N PHE A 48 -0.61 -5.19 -15.29
CA PHE A 48 -0.44 -5.79 -13.97
C PHE A 48 0.89 -5.37 -13.35
N ARG A 49 1.93 -5.25 -14.16
CA ARG A 49 3.21 -4.79 -13.63
C ARG A 49 3.14 -3.34 -13.18
N LEU A 50 2.39 -2.51 -13.90
CA LEU A 50 2.18 -1.14 -13.48
C LEU A 50 1.45 -1.11 -12.13
N SER A 51 0.40 -1.92 -12.01
CA SER A 51 -0.32 -2.00 -10.75
C SER A 51 0.59 -2.46 -9.62
N GLU A 52 1.47 -3.41 -9.90
CA GLU A 52 2.41 -3.89 -8.91
C GLU A 52 3.31 -2.77 -8.42
N ARG A 53 3.83 -1.97 -9.33
CA ARG A 53 4.69 -0.86 -8.96
C ARG A 53 3.96 0.17 -8.12
N LEU A 54 2.72 0.47 -8.48
CA LEU A 54 1.94 1.44 -7.74
C LEU A 54 1.65 0.94 -6.33
N LEU A 55 1.27 -0.31 -6.22
CA LEU A 55 1.03 -0.90 -4.90
C LEU A 55 2.28 -0.91 -4.06
N ARG A 56 3.41 -1.26 -4.66
CA ARG A 56 4.66 -1.30 -3.93
C ARG A 56 5.07 0.09 -3.45
N ALA A 57 4.91 1.09 -4.30
CA ALA A 57 5.25 2.45 -3.93
C ALA A 57 4.38 2.94 -2.80
N GLU A 58 3.10 2.66 -2.87
CA GLU A 58 2.19 3.07 -1.82
C GLU A 58 2.49 2.34 -0.51
N LEU A 59 2.79 1.06 -0.61
CA LEU A 59 3.14 0.28 0.57
C LEU A 59 4.41 0.82 1.22
N ASP A 60 5.41 1.13 0.41
CA ASP A 60 6.65 1.70 0.92
C ASP A 60 6.39 3.02 1.66
N PHE A 61 5.51 3.84 1.11
CA PHE A 61 5.18 5.10 1.73
C PHE A 61 4.52 4.87 3.09
N VAL A 62 3.55 3.98 3.13
CA VAL A 62 2.82 3.70 4.37
C VAL A 62 3.77 3.13 5.42
N GLU A 63 4.63 2.21 5.03
CA GLU A 63 5.57 1.64 5.97
C GLU A 63 6.55 2.69 6.48
N GLY A 64 6.99 3.58 5.60
CA GLY A 64 7.86 4.66 6.02
C GLY A 64 7.22 5.58 7.03
N GLU A 65 5.94 5.88 6.83
CA GLU A 65 5.22 6.72 7.75
C GLU A 65 5.08 6.06 9.11
N LEU A 66 4.77 4.77 9.12
CA LEU A 66 4.64 4.04 10.36
C LEU A 66 5.97 3.99 11.12
N GLU A 67 7.05 3.76 10.40
CA GLU A 67 8.36 3.75 11.03
C GLU A 67 8.70 5.09 11.65
N ARG A 68 8.36 6.17 10.95
CA ARG A 68 8.63 7.50 11.46
C ARG A 68 7.86 7.76 12.73
N MET A 69 6.61 7.31 12.78
CA MET A 69 5.80 7.49 13.96
C MET A 69 6.37 6.70 15.15
N GLU A 70 6.84 5.49 14.89
CA GLU A 70 7.43 4.68 15.93
C GLU A 70 8.77 5.25 16.40
N GLY A 71 9.55 5.75 15.47
CA GLY A 71 10.83 6.31 15.79
C GLY A 71 10.77 7.54 16.64
N LYS A 72 9.65 8.23 16.59
CA LYS A 72 9.48 9.41 17.39
C LYS A 72 9.20 9.09 18.83
N GLY A 73 8.60 8.00 19.03
CA GLY A 73 8.12 7.57 20.30
C GLY A 73 9.16 7.47 21.33
#